data_bc02ed46b4d95040da2db42241c863ed
#
_entry.id   bc02ed46b4d95040da2db42241c863ed
#
_cell.length_a   1.000
_cell.length_b   1.000
_cell.length_c   1.000
_cell.angle_alpha   90.00
_cell.angle_beta   90.00
_cell.angle_gamma   90.00
#
_symmetry.space_group_name_H-M   'P 1'
#
loop_
_entity.id
_entity.type
_entity.pdbx_description
1 polymer ?
#
loop_
_entity_poly.entity_id
_entity_poly.type
_entity_poly.pdbx_seq_one_letter_code
_entity_poly.pdbx_strand_id
1 'polypeptide(L)'
;MWPCLTICLTLSLDCLRGTPEGSPETAPDLKELGINYTLKKSASPVPNRIHILRIELAPRKVEPAVVLGPDPDGDGPAEASLTDPREMASAPSVLAFINTNPWDSFPDAKGRKNRRWHSGQPVDIHGLAGTGGKMRSSGNPSNTSVWFDNEGRVRFGHQAGDEPVVATNGFQMIVSNGALTVGEGGVRHPRTAIGSDKKGKILWLVVVDGRQGGYSEGMNMHELASVMKSLGCWTATNMDGGGSSVMGLRDQDGTMKVVNSPSDRFLGRVKIRPLPMVLTIRDATDAQEQE
;
A
#
# COMPACT_ATOMS: atom_id res chain seq x y z
N MET A 1 -72.74 37.18 -35.94
CA MET A 1 -71.72 37.98 -35.23
C MET A 1 -71.43 37.36 -33.90
N TRP A 2 -70.37 36.65 -33.78
CA TRP A 2 -69.88 36.08 -32.52
C TRP A 2 -68.50 36.65 -32.22
N PRO A 3 -68.24 37.13 -31.01
CA PRO A 3 -66.89 37.63 -30.71
C PRO A 3 -65.93 36.47 -30.33
N CYS A 4 -64.78 36.58 -30.86
CA CYS A 4 -63.65 35.71 -30.62
C CYS A 4 -63.06 36.05 -29.23
N LEU A 5 -63.01 35.06 -28.31
CA LEU A 5 -62.37 35.21 -27.00
C LEU A 5 -60.94 34.73 -27.11
N THR A 6 -59.99 35.68 -27.07
CA THR A 6 -58.56 35.38 -27.07
C THR A 6 -58.12 35.09 -25.63
N ILE A 7 -57.79 33.83 -25.35
CA ILE A 7 -57.19 33.43 -24.07
C ILE A 7 -55.67 33.63 -24.18
N CYS A 8 -55.16 34.58 -23.40
CA CYS A 8 -53.70 34.81 -23.25
C CYS A 8 -53.17 33.85 -22.18
N LEU A 9 -52.43 32.80 -22.62
CA LEU A 9 -51.69 31.93 -21.70
C LEU A 9 -50.36 32.60 -21.38
N THR A 10 -50.17 33.08 -20.18
CA THR A 10 -48.86 33.49 -19.61
C THR A 10 -48.15 32.26 -19.11
N LEU A 11 -47.16 31.80 -19.83
CA LEU A 11 -46.18 30.82 -19.37
C LEU A 11 -45.18 31.52 -18.42
N SER A 12 -45.29 31.25 -17.12
CA SER A 12 -44.22 31.56 -16.17
C SER A 12 -43.08 30.61 -16.36
N LEU A 13 -41.94 31.13 -16.84
CA LEU A 13 -40.65 30.45 -16.79
C LEU A 13 -40.17 30.44 -15.33
N ASP A 14 -40.38 29.34 -14.61
CA ASP A 14 -39.65 29.07 -13.39
C ASP A 14 -38.23 28.69 -13.74
N CYS A 15 -37.32 29.64 -13.46
CA CYS A 15 -35.91 29.50 -13.58
C CYS A 15 -35.42 28.44 -12.56
N LEU A 16 -35.21 27.22 -13.03
CA LEU A 16 -34.48 26.19 -12.26
C LEU A 16 -33.05 26.73 -11.97
N ARG A 17 -32.89 27.31 -10.78
CA ARG A 17 -31.54 27.55 -10.23
C ARG A 17 -30.87 26.21 -10.03
N GLY A 18 -29.94 25.88 -10.94
CA GLY A 18 -29.00 24.81 -10.71
C GLY A 18 -28.24 25.08 -9.41
N THR A 19 -28.23 24.12 -8.53
CA THR A 19 -27.28 24.08 -7.40
C THR A 19 -25.88 24.29 -7.97
N PRO A 20 -25.03 25.13 -7.37
CA PRO A 20 -23.66 25.25 -7.84
C PRO A 20 -22.98 23.87 -7.73
N GLU A 21 -22.51 23.33 -8.86
CA GLU A 21 -21.59 22.21 -8.86
C GLU A 21 -20.44 22.58 -7.93
N GLY A 22 -20.24 21.80 -6.88
CA GLY A 22 -19.11 21.96 -5.98
C GLY A 22 -17.84 22.00 -6.82
N SER A 23 -16.98 22.96 -6.56
CA SER A 23 -15.64 23.01 -7.14
C SER A 23 -14.99 21.65 -6.96
N PRO A 24 -14.28 21.08 -7.95
CA PRO A 24 -13.57 19.82 -7.77
C PRO A 24 -12.68 19.95 -6.53
N GLU A 25 -12.92 19.11 -5.55
CA GLU A 25 -12.18 19.06 -4.31
C GLU A 25 -10.71 18.77 -4.69
N THR A 26 -9.84 19.76 -4.49
CA THR A 26 -8.42 19.60 -4.79
C THR A 26 -7.85 18.55 -3.83
N ALA A 27 -7.15 17.55 -4.39
CA ALA A 27 -6.52 16.53 -3.56
C ALA A 27 -5.66 17.18 -2.46
N PRO A 28 -5.68 16.64 -1.24
CA PRO A 28 -4.99 17.24 -0.09
C PRO A 28 -3.47 17.28 -0.31
N ASP A 29 -2.80 18.33 0.18
CA ASP A 29 -1.34 18.40 0.17
C ASP A 29 -0.79 17.34 1.12
N LEU A 30 -0.12 16.33 0.56
CA LEU A 30 0.48 15.23 1.32
C LEU A 30 1.42 15.72 2.43
N LYS A 31 2.11 16.85 2.22
CA LYS A 31 3.04 17.41 3.22
C LYS A 31 2.31 17.98 4.43
N GLU A 32 1.17 18.62 4.22
CA GLU A 32 0.32 19.13 5.30
C GLU A 32 -0.25 17.99 6.15
N LEU A 33 -0.44 16.83 5.54
CA LEU A 33 -0.84 15.59 6.21
C LEU A 33 0.34 14.83 6.85
N GLY A 34 1.57 15.35 6.77
CA GLY A 34 2.75 14.72 7.33
C GLY A 34 3.33 13.60 6.48
N ILE A 35 2.97 13.52 5.18
CA ILE A 35 3.49 12.54 4.22
C ILE A 35 4.56 13.20 3.34
N ASN A 36 5.79 12.69 3.41
CA ASN A 36 6.89 13.18 2.59
C ASN A 36 7.40 12.08 1.66
N TYR A 37 7.29 12.31 0.35
CA TYR A 37 7.86 11.42 -0.66
C TYR A 37 9.22 11.91 -1.14
N THR A 38 10.18 11.00 -1.27
CA THR A 38 11.51 11.26 -1.81
C THR A 38 11.93 10.14 -2.75
N LEU A 39 12.39 10.50 -3.95
CA LEU A 39 13.11 9.60 -4.84
C LEU A 39 14.61 9.82 -4.68
N LYS A 40 15.32 8.86 -4.07
CA LYS A 40 16.78 8.85 -3.99
C LYS A 40 17.34 8.03 -5.15
N LYS A 41 18.23 8.63 -5.94
CA LYS A 41 18.98 7.95 -7.01
C LYS A 41 20.42 7.76 -6.56
N SER A 42 20.98 6.57 -6.77
CA SER A 42 22.37 6.22 -6.53
C SER A 42 22.97 5.65 -7.80
N ALA A 43 24.24 5.96 -8.07
CA ALA A 43 24.98 5.37 -9.17
C ALA A 43 26.06 4.38 -8.69
N SER A 44 26.43 4.44 -7.42
CA SER A 44 27.47 3.60 -6.82
C SER A 44 26.93 2.85 -5.59
N PRO A 45 27.31 1.60 -5.35
CA PRO A 45 28.18 0.74 -6.19
C PRO A 45 27.50 0.28 -7.49
N VAL A 46 26.19 0.38 -7.59
CA VAL A 46 25.38 0.09 -8.80
C VAL A 46 24.24 1.09 -8.88
N PRO A 47 23.64 1.31 -10.08
CA PRO A 47 22.46 2.18 -10.21
C PRO A 47 21.31 1.67 -9.37
N ASN A 48 20.72 2.55 -8.55
CA ASN A 48 19.51 2.26 -7.78
C ASN A 48 18.57 3.45 -7.74
N ARG A 49 17.27 3.15 -7.71
CA ARG A 49 16.17 4.08 -7.47
C ARG A 49 15.42 3.62 -6.23
N ILE A 50 15.38 4.48 -5.23
CA ILE A 50 14.82 4.20 -3.91
C ILE A 50 13.68 5.18 -3.68
N HIS A 51 12.47 4.68 -3.64
CA HIS A 51 11.25 5.43 -3.38
C HIS A 51 10.96 5.35 -1.88
N ILE A 52 10.89 6.50 -1.23
CA ILE A 52 10.80 6.63 0.23
C ILE A 52 9.58 7.48 0.57
N LEU A 53 8.68 6.91 1.36
CA LEU A 53 7.62 7.67 2.03
C LEU A 53 7.96 7.72 3.52
N ARG A 54 8.08 8.91 4.06
CA ARG A 54 8.14 9.19 5.49
C ARG A 54 6.80 9.75 5.92
N ILE A 55 6.18 9.11 6.90
CA ILE A 55 4.81 9.41 7.34
C ILE A 55 4.84 9.68 8.84
N GLU A 56 4.28 10.80 9.25
CA GLU A 56 4.08 11.14 10.65
C GLU A 56 2.70 10.64 11.09
N LEU A 57 2.67 9.64 11.98
CA LEU A 57 1.43 9.04 12.49
C LEU A 57 0.81 9.85 13.64
N ALA A 58 1.51 10.87 14.14
CA ALA A 58 1.01 11.79 15.16
C ALA A 58 1.26 13.25 14.72
N PRO A 59 0.29 14.16 14.82
CA PRO A 59 -1.09 13.96 15.28
C PRO A 59 -1.91 13.26 14.18
N ARG A 60 -2.73 12.33 14.49
CA ARG A 60 -3.49 11.41 13.61
C ARG A 60 -4.22 12.10 12.43
N LYS A 61 -3.49 12.73 11.54
CA LYS A 61 -4.02 13.29 10.28
C LYS A 61 -4.19 12.21 9.21
N VAL A 62 -3.48 11.11 9.38
CA VAL A 62 -3.52 9.96 8.49
C VAL A 62 -3.61 8.68 9.29
N GLU A 63 -4.21 7.65 8.68
CA GLU A 63 -4.33 6.33 9.27
C GLU A 63 -3.88 5.24 8.30
N PRO A 64 -3.12 4.26 8.78
CA PRO A 64 -2.83 3.05 8.02
C PRO A 64 -4.07 2.15 7.98
N ALA A 65 -4.28 1.50 6.81
CA ALA A 65 -5.27 0.44 6.67
C ALA A 65 -4.79 -0.61 5.68
N VAL A 66 -5.18 -1.85 5.86
CA VAL A 66 -4.96 -2.92 4.88
C VAL A 66 -6.21 -3.04 4.02
N VAL A 67 -6.00 -3.08 2.70
CA VAL A 67 -7.03 -3.46 1.74
C VAL A 67 -6.65 -4.81 1.16
N LEU A 68 -7.52 -5.79 1.35
CA LEU A 68 -7.38 -7.14 0.81
C LEU A 68 -8.16 -7.25 -0.51
N GLY A 69 -7.68 -8.12 -1.40
CA GLY A 69 -8.47 -8.56 -2.52
C GLY A 69 -9.75 -9.28 -2.07
N PRO A 70 -10.77 -9.39 -2.95
CA PRO A 70 -12.01 -10.06 -2.61
C PRO A 70 -11.78 -11.49 -2.10
N ASP A 71 -12.64 -11.92 -1.19
CA ASP A 71 -12.70 -13.29 -0.72
C ASP A 71 -13.21 -14.20 -1.85
N PRO A 72 -12.45 -15.22 -2.28
CA PRO A 72 -12.87 -16.05 -3.40
C PRO A 72 -13.81 -17.20 -3.04
N ASP A 73 -13.81 -17.67 -1.78
CA ASP A 73 -14.43 -18.93 -1.39
C ASP A 73 -15.09 -18.93 0.02
N GLY A 74 -15.20 -17.75 0.67
CA GLY A 74 -15.85 -17.59 1.97
C GLY A 74 -15.12 -18.36 3.08
N ASP A 75 -15.70 -19.48 3.54
CA ASP A 75 -15.09 -20.33 4.57
C ASP A 75 -14.02 -21.28 4.01
N GLY A 76 -13.69 -21.16 2.73
CA GLY A 76 -12.65 -21.95 2.06
C GLY A 76 -11.24 -21.55 2.49
N PRO A 77 -10.21 -22.26 1.98
CA PRO A 77 -8.83 -22.03 2.39
C PRO A 77 -8.19 -20.79 1.79
N ALA A 78 -8.77 -20.18 0.76
CA ALA A 78 -8.17 -19.03 0.11
C ALA A 78 -8.52 -17.74 0.86
N GLU A 79 -7.50 -16.94 1.16
CA GLU A 79 -7.69 -15.75 1.97
C GLU A 79 -7.96 -14.49 1.12
N ALA A 80 -7.55 -14.48 -0.15
CA ALA A 80 -7.82 -13.39 -1.07
C ALA A 80 -7.71 -13.81 -2.53
N SER A 81 -8.38 -13.07 -3.41
CA SER A 81 -8.14 -13.07 -4.85
C SER A 81 -7.11 -12.00 -5.21
N LEU A 82 -6.14 -12.33 -6.06
CA LEU A 82 -5.18 -11.36 -6.56
C LEU A 82 -5.91 -10.23 -7.32
N THR A 83 -5.65 -8.99 -6.94
CA THR A 83 -6.31 -7.78 -7.45
C THR A 83 -5.29 -6.73 -7.87
N ASP A 84 -5.59 -5.88 -8.85
CA ASP A 84 -4.72 -4.75 -9.20
C ASP A 84 -4.57 -3.83 -7.98
N PRO A 85 -3.34 -3.55 -7.53
CA PRO A 85 -3.11 -2.71 -6.35
C PRO A 85 -3.68 -1.29 -6.49
N ARG A 86 -3.84 -0.78 -7.71
CA ARG A 86 -4.46 0.54 -7.95
C ARG A 86 -5.97 0.50 -7.72
N GLU A 87 -6.61 -0.63 -8.04
CA GLU A 87 -8.03 -0.87 -7.77
C GLU A 87 -8.28 -0.95 -6.25
N MET A 88 -7.45 -1.70 -5.52
CA MET A 88 -7.51 -1.76 -4.05
C MET A 88 -7.30 -0.38 -3.39
N ALA A 89 -6.50 0.48 -4.00
CA ALA A 89 -6.21 1.83 -3.51
C ALA A 89 -7.06 2.93 -4.17
N SER A 90 -8.19 2.58 -4.79
CA SER A 90 -9.00 3.53 -5.58
C SER A 90 -9.81 4.51 -4.74
N ALA A 91 -10.16 4.17 -3.49
CA ALA A 91 -10.96 5.03 -2.62
C ALA A 91 -10.33 6.44 -2.51
N PRO A 92 -11.14 7.52 -2.61
CA PRO A 92 -10.63 8.91 -2.59
C PRO A 92 -9.79 9.23 -1.35
N SER A 93 -10.13 8.71 -0.19
CA SER A 93 -9.38 8.89 1.06
C SER A 93 -7.99 8.24 1.05
N VAL A 94 -7.69 7.30 0.14
CA VAL A 94 -6.37 6.67 0.07
C VAL A 94 -5.36 7.61 -0.58
N LEU A 95 -4.34 8.00 0.16
CA LEU A 95 -3.28 8.92 -0.24
C LEU A 95 -2.06 8.20 -0.81
N ALA A 96 -1.76 7.01 -0.28
CA ALA A 96 -0.62 6.20 -0.70
C ALA A 96 -0.87 4.71 -0.47
N PHE A 97 -0.13 3.86 -1.20
CA PHE A 97 -0.08 2.41 -0.91
C PHE A 97 1.27 1.79 -1.22
N ILE A 98 1.53 0.63 -0.59
CA ILE A 98 2.61 -0.30 -0.96
C ILE A 98 2.14 -1.75 -0.91
N ASN A 99 2.87 -2.65 -1.58
CA ASN A 99 2.74 -4.08 -1.36
C ASN A 99 3.29 -4.50 0.00
N THR A 100 2.82 -5.61 0.55
CA THR A 100 3.24 -6.09 1.87
C THR A 100 3.53 -7.59 1.92
N ASN A 101 2.52 -8.40 2.30
CA ASN A 101 2.70 -9.81 2.59
C ASN A 101 3.13 -10.65 1.38
N PRO A 102 3.98 -11.65 1.60
CA PRO A 102 4.15 -12.73 0.64
C PRO A 102 2.90 -13.62 0.60
N TRP A 103 2.74 -14.33 -0.50
CA TRP A 103 1.64 -15.28 -0.72
C TRP A 103 2.09 -16.46 -1.58
N ASP A 104 1.26 -17.48 -1.65
CA ASP A 104 1.43 -18.55 -2.63
C ASP A 104 0.08 -19.02 -3.19
N SER A 105 0.11 -19.70 -4.32
CA SER A 105 -1.06 -20.33 -4.92
C SER A 105 -1.27 -21.73 -4.34
N PHE A 106 -2.52 -22.18 -4.37
CA PHE A 106 -2.84 -23.57 -4.02
C PHE A 106 -2.30 -24.54 -5.07
N PRO A 107 -1.87 -25.75 -4.65
CA PRO A 107 -1.44 -26.78 -5.57
C PRO A 107 -2.65 -27.38 -6.33
N ASP A 108 -2.44 -27.74 -7.60
CA ASP A 108 -3.37 -28.56 -8.37
C ASP A 108 -3.38 -30.01 -7.87
N ALA A 109 -4.22 -30.85 -8.47
CA ALA A 109 -4.32 -32.28 -8.13
C ALA A 109 -2.99 -33.07 -8.28
N LYS A 110 -1.99 -32.50 -8.96
CA LYS A 110 -0.64 -33.06 -9.14
C LYS A 110 0.39 -32.37 -8.26
N GLY A 111 -0.02 -31.53 -7.30
CA GLY A 111 0.86 -30.79 -6.40
C GLY A 111 1.57 -29.59 -7.02
N ARG A 112 1.22 -29.16 -8.23
CA ARG A 112 1.90 -28.07 -8.94
C ARG A 112 1.23 -26.74 -8.61
N LYS A 113 2.03 -25.73 -8.24
CA LYS A 113 1.56 -24.39 -7.95
C LYS A 113 1.60 -23.48 -9.20
N ASN A 114 0.49 -22.78 -9.48
CA ASN A 114 0.43 -21.80 -10.56
C ASN A 114 1.00 -20.46 -10.09
N ARG A 115 2.20 -20.13 -10.53
CA ARG A 115 2.88 -18.85 -10.22
C ARG A 115 2.84 -17.86 -11.40
N ARG A 116 1.88 -18.01 -12.31
CA ARG A 116 1.58 -17.05 -13.38
C ARG A 116 0.55 -16.04 -12.90
N TRP A 117 0.90 -15.26 -11.90
CA TRP A 117 0.04 -14.34 -11.20
C TRP A 117 -0.92 -13.55 -12.12
N HIS A 118 -2.23 -13.72 -11.93
CA HIS A 118 -3.29 -13.06 -12.70
C HIS A 118 -4.42 -12.60 -11.76
N SER A 119 -5.15 -11.57 -12.17
CA SER A 119 -6.29 -11.07 -11.39
C SER A 119 -7.35 -12.16 -11.21
N GLY A 120 -7.96 -12.21 -10.03
CA GLY A 120 -8.93 -13.21 -9.64
C GLY A 120 -8.34 -14.55 -9.19
N GLN A 121 -7.01 -14.74 -9.24
CA GLN A 121 -6.37 -15.98 -8.77
C GLN A 121 -6.49 -16.09 -7.24
N PRO A 122 -7.09 -17.19 -6.71
CA PRO A 122 -7.14 -17.46 -5.28
C PRO A 122 -5.73 -17.73 -4.73
N VAL A 123 -5.42 -17.17 -3.56
CA VAL A 123 -4.12 -17.33 -2.90
C VAL A 123 -4.25 -17.41 -1.40
N ASP A 124 -3.22 -18.01 -0.78
CA ASP A 124 -2.97 -18.09 0.64
C ASP A 124 -1.98 -16.96 1.02
N ILE A 125 -2.35 -16.10 1.97
CA ILE A 125 -1.53 -14.98 2.45
C ILE A 125 -0.61 -15.51 3.55
N HIS A 126 0.68 -15.25 3.44
CA HIS A 126 1.62 -15.69 4.46
C HIS A 126 1.68 -14.68 5.62
N GLY A 127 1.33 -15.16 6.81
CA GLY A 127 1.41 -14.42 8.06
C GLY A 127 0.24 -13.49 8.31
N LEU A 128 0.35 -12.69 9.35
CA LEU A 128 -0.73 -11.84 9.84
C LEU A 128 -1.16 -10.80 8.79
N ALA A 129 -2.47 -10.71 8.53
CA ALA A 129 -3.05 -9.76 7.58
C ALA A 129 -4.48 -9.38 8.00
N GLY A 130 -4.74 -8.07 8.13
CA GLY A 130 -6.08 -7.59 8.47
C GLY A 130 -6.13 -6.10 8.75
N THR A 131 -7.36 -5.60 8.95
CA THR A 131 -7.67 -4.21 9.24
C THR A 131 -8.92 -4.11 10.13
N GLY A 132 -9.07 -2.99 10.85
CA GLY A 132 -10.20 -2.74 11.74
C GLY A 132 -10.34 -3.80 12.85
N GLY A 133 -9.23 -4.35 13.34
CA GLY A 133 -9.23 -5.42 14.34
C GLY A 133 -9.67 -6.80 13.82
N LYS A 134 -10.00 -6.91 12.53
CA LYS A 134 -10.40 -8.18 11.90
C LYS A 134 -9.24 -8.74 11.08
N MET A 135 -8.70 -9.87 11.51
CA MET A 135 -7.63 -10.56 10.81
C MET A 135 -8.21 -11.56 9.81
N ARG A 136 -7.86 -11.38 8.53
CA ARG A 136 -8.20 -12.32 7.45
C ARG A 136 -7.25 -13.52 7.47
N SER A 137 -5.95 -13.25 7.63
CA SER A 137 -4.93 -14.26 7.93
C SER A 137 -4.44 -14.04 9.36
N SER A 138 -4.59 -15.06 10.20
CA SER A 138 -4.20 -14.99 11.61
C SER A 138 -2.69 -15.15 11.80
N GLY A 139 -2.05 -15.91 10.91
CA GLY A 139 -0.62 -16.21 11.01
C GLY A 139 -0.22 -16.84 12.36
N ASN A 140 0.97 -17.39 12.41
CA ASN A 140 1.60 -17.73 13.68
C ASN A 140 2.34 -16.51 14.27
N PRO A 141 2.57 -16.45 15.59
CA PRO A 141 3.45 -15.45 16.17
C PRO A 141 4.76 -15.34 15.40
N SER A 142 5.10 -14.13 14.98
CA SER A 142 6.23 -13.89 14.08
C SER A 142 6.91 -12.56 14.39
N ASN A 143 8.23 -12.53 14.39
CA ASN A 143 9.01 -11.31 14.54
C ASN A 143 9.02 -10.43 13.27
N THR A 144 8.47 -10.93 12.16
CA THR A 144 8.41 -10.21 10.88
C THR A 144 7.07 -9.50 10.65
N SER A 145 6.10 -9.69 11.56
CA SER A 145 4.84 -8.95 11.52
C SER A 145 5.06 -7.47 11.78
N VAL A 146 4.30 -6.63 11.09
CA VAL A 146 4.22 -5.19 11.29
C VAL A 146 2.76 -4.84 11.49
N TRP A 147 2.42 -4.22 12.61
CA TRP A 147 1.05 -3.93 12.96
C TRP A 147 0.89 -2.58 13.65
N PHE A 148 -0.33 -2.10 13.75
CA PHE A 148 -0.67 -0.82 14.37
C PHE A 148 -1.60 -1.06 15.54
N ASP A 149 -1.27 -0.44 16.68
CA ASP A 149 -2.09 -0.49 17.89
C ASP A 149 -3.24 0.53 17.86
N ASN A 150 -4.12 0.48 18.86
CA ASN A 150 -5.25 1.41 19.03
C ASN A 150 -4.83 2.89 19.13
N GLU A 151 -3.56 3.16 19.47
CA GLU A 151 -3.01 4.51 19.51
C GLU A 151 -2.43 4.94 18.15
N GLY A 152 -2.53 4.08 17.11
CA GLY A 152 -2.00 4.30 15.77
C GLY A 152 -0.49 4.22 15.68
N ARG A 153 0.20 3.59 16.66
CA ARG A 153 1.65 3.40 16.65
C ARG A 153 2.03 2.12 15.92
N VAL A 154 3.14 2.17 15.20
CA VAL A 154 3.73 0.99 14.55
C VAL A 154 4.37 0.09 15.60
N ARG A 155 4.07 -1.20 15.50
CA ARG A 155 4.65 -2.29 16.29
C ARG A 155 5.29 -3.32 15.37
N PHE A 156 6.29 -4.01 15.88
CA PHE A 156 7.00 -5.08 15.15
C PHE A 156 7.06 -6.33 16.01
N GLY A 157 6.91 -7.47 15.33
CA GLY A 157 6.70 -8.74 16.00
C GLY A 157 5.27 -8.86 16.50
N HIS A 158 4.73 -10.07 16.46
CA HIS A 158 3.40 -10.38 16.95
C HIS A 158 3.48 -11.58 17.89
N GLN A 159 2.88 -11.45 19.06
CA GLN A 159 2.84 -12.49 20.09
C GLN A 159 1.39 -12.76 20.53
N ALA A 160 1.18 -13.84 21.24
CA ALA A 160 -0.12 -14.13 21.83
C ALA A 160 -0.51 -13.03 22.84
N GLY A 161 -1.71 -12.49 22.68
CA GLY A 161 -2.23 -11.38 23.50
C GLY A 161 -2.05 -9.99 22.89
N ASP A 162 -1.32 -9.84 21.78
CA ASP A 162 -1.35 -8.61 21.01
C ASP A 162 -2.72 -8.40 20.35
N GLU A 163 -3.16 -7.15 20.26
CA GLU A 163 -4.44 -6.75 19.64
C GLU A 163 -4.18 -5.82 18.46
N PRO A 164 -3.78 -6.34 17.29
CA PRO A 164 -3.54 -5.54 16.11
C PRO A 164 -4.84 -4.93 15.56
N VAL A 165 -4.86 -3.62 15.35
CA VAL A 165 -5.95 -2.96 14.61
C VAL A 165 -5.75 -3.11 13.11
N VAL A 166 -4.51 -2.94 12.65
CA VAL A 166 -4.08 -3.14 11.26
C VAL A 166 -2.81 -3.98 11.30
N ALA A 167 -2.71 -4.98 10.43
CA ALA A 167 -1.55 -5.86 10.43
C ALA A 167 -1.14 -6.33 9.05
N THR A 168 0.17 -6.47 8.87
CA THR A 168 0.85 -7.05 7.72
C THR A 168 2.01 -7.93 8.19
N ASN A 169 2.56 -8.74 7.30
CA ASN A 169 3.71 -9.58 7.61
C ASN A 169 4.76 -9.55 6.49
N GLY A 170 6.02 -9.61 6.86
CA GLY A 170 7.14 -9.65 5.93
C GLY A 170 7.88 -10.99 5.96
N PHE A 171 9.03 -11.00 5.28
CA PHE A 171 9.90 -12.16 5.22
C PHE A 171 10.99 -12.18 6.30
N GLN A 172 11.55 -10.99 6.60
CA GLN A 172 12.73 -10.92 7.44
C GLN A 172 12.85 -9.57 8.14
N MET A 173 13.09 -9.59 9.44
CA MET A 173 13.58 -8.43 10.18
C MET A 173 14.97 -8.08 9.67
N ILE A 174 15.19 -6.84 9.28
CA ILE A 174 16.48 -6.36 8.72
C ILE A 174 17.15 -5.31 9.60
N VAL A 175 16.38 -4.60 10.42
CA VAL A 175 16.88 -3.72 11.48
C VAL A 175 16.12 -4.02 12.76
N SER A 176 16.81 -4.23 13.87
CA SER A 176 16.23 -4.40 15.19
C SER A 176 17.03 -3.61 16.22
N ASN A 177 16.33 -2.85 17.05
CA ASN A 177 16.94 -2.00 18.09
C ASN A 177 18.06 -1.08 17.54
N GLY A 178 17.88 -0.55 16.33
CA GLY A 178 18.85 0.32 15.66
C GLY A 178 20.08 -0.39 15.10
N ALA A 179 20.15 -1.73 15.17
CA ALA A 179 21.23 -2.55 14.64
C ALA A 179 20.73 -3.37 13.42
N LEU A 180 21.64 -3.58 12.44
CA LEU A 180 21.36 -4.48 11.33
C LEU A 180 21.33 -5.93 11.83
N THR A 181 20.34 -6.70 11.36
CA THR A 181 20.16 -8.11 11.71
C THR A 181 20.55 -9.05 10.57
N VAL A 182 21.08 -8.50 9.49
CA VAL A 182 21.46 -9.23 8.27
C VAL A 182 22.93 -9.02 7.94
N GLY A 183 23.59 -10.08 7.48
CA GLY A 183 24.99 -10.05 7.06
C GLY A 183 25.16 -9.41 5.67
N GLU A 184 26.40 -9.14 5.33
CA GLU A 184 26.80 -8.60 4.02
C GLU A 184 26.59 -9.62 2.88
N GLY A 185 26.46 -9.11 1.66
CA GLY A 185 26.35 -9.91 0.43
C GLY A 185 24.90 -10.32 0.11
N GLY A 186 24.77 -11.29 -0.80
CA GLY A 186 23.49 -11.77 -1.30
C GLY A 186 23.05 -11.12 -2.61
N VAL A 187 21.99 -11.68 -3.19
CA VAL A 187 21.47 -11.29 -4.51
C VAL A 187 20.66 -10.00 -4.44
N ARG A 188 20.88 -9.10 -5.40
CA ARG A 188 20.11 -7.88 -5.56
C ARG A 188 18.77 -8.16 -6.24
N HIS A 189 17.70 -7.61 -5.67
CA HIS A 189 16.34 -7.69 -6.17
C HIS A 189 15.61 -6.37 -5.95
N PRO A 190 14.48 -6.12 -6.65
CA PRO A 190 13.51 -5.14 -6.19
C PRO A 190 13.11 -5.46 -4.76
N ARG A 191 12.98 -4.46 -3.90
CA ARG A 191 12.69 -4.64 -2.48
C ARG A 191 11.56 -3.73 -2.02
N THR A 192 10.85 -4.20 -1.01
CA THR A 192 9.89 -3.41 -0.25
C THR A 192 10.23 -3.57 1.23
N ALA A 193 10.23 -2.49 1.98
CA ALA A 193 10.47 -2.51 3.42
C ALA A 193 9.54 -1.54 4.16
N ILE A 194 9.20 -1.93 5.38
CA ILE A 194 8.50 -1.09 6.35
C ILE A 194 9.42 -0.90 7.56
N GLY A 195 9.55 0.33 8.02
CA GLY A 195 10.33 0.64 9.22
C GLY A 195 9.71 1.73 10.07
N SER A 196 10.15 1.82 11.32
CA SER A 196 9.66 2.84 12.24
C SER A 196 10.75 3.33 13.18
N ASP A 197 10.56 4.53 13.75
CA ASP A 197 11.35 5.06 14.86
C ASP A 197 11.11 4.23 16.15
N LYS A 198 11.90 4.49 17.18
CA LYS A 198 11.80 3.78 18.46
C LYS A 198 10.43 3.94 19.14
N LYS A 199 9.72 5.03 18.86
CA LYS A 199 8.43 5.34 19.50
C LYS A 199 7.22 4.82 18.69
N GLY A 200 7.42 4.32 17.48
CA GLY A 200 6.36 3.88 16.59
C GLY A 200 5.49 5.02 16.02
N LYS A 201 6.02 6.25 15.99
CA LYS A 201 5.28 7.46 15.57
C LYS A 201 5.62 7.92 14.14
N ILE A 202 6.74 7.47 13.62
CA ILE A 202 7.18 7.74 12.25
C ILE A 202 7.24 6.41 11.53
N LEU A 203 6.54 6.34 10.39
CA LEU A 203 6.50 5.18 9.50
C LEU A 203 7.32 5.50 8.25
N TRP A 204 8.24 4.61 7.89
CA TRP A 204 8.92 4.63 6.60
C TRP A 204 8.44 3.45 5.76
N LEU A 205 7.94 3.77 4.57
CA LEU A 205 7.62 2.83 3.52
C LEU A 205 8.64 3.02 2.41
N VAL A 206 9.38 1.96 2.08
CA VAL A 206 10.48 2.03 1.11
C VAL A 206 10.30 0.98 0.04
N VAL A 207 10.36 1.41 -1.23
CA VAL A 207 10.40 0.53 -2.40
C VAL A 207 11.67 0.82 -3.19
N VAL A 208 12.43 -0.22 -3.49
CA VAL A 208 13.63 -0.17 -4.34
C VAL A 208 13.31 -0.85 -5.66
N ASP A 209 13.42 -0.10 -6.77
CA ASP A 209 13.37 -0.70 -8.10
C ASP A 209 14.55 -1.66 -8.31
N GLY A 210 14.37 -2.64 -9.18
CA GLY A 210 15.47 -3.57 -9.44
C GLY A 210 15.24 -4.46 -10.66
N ARG A 211 16.21 -5.31 -10.97
CA ARG A 211 16.23 -6.19 -12.17
C ARG A 211 16.13 -5.41 -13.49
N GLN A 212 16.61 -4.17 -13.51
CA GLN A 212 16.55 -3.26 -14.65
C GLN A 212 17.95 -2.67 -14.87
N GLY A 213 18.78 -3.38 -15.67
CA GLY A 213 20.17 -3.01 -15.93
C GLY A 213 20.32 -1.55 -16.37
N GLY A 214 21.27 -0.83 -15.79
CA GLY A 214 21.52 0.58 -16.08
C GLY A 214 20.49 1.56 -15.51
N TYR A 215 19.31 1.08 -15.06
CA TYR A 215 18.26 1.91 -14.45
C TYR A 215 18.21 1.73 -12.94
N SER A 216 18.06 0.51 -12.49
CA SER A 216 18.06 0.12 -11.06
C SER A 216 18.32 -1.38 -10.95
N GLU A 217 19.43 -1.74 -10.32
CA GLU A 217 19.81 -3.17 -10.13
C GLU A 217 19.04 -3.82 -8.99
N GLY A 218 18.58 -3.02 -8.03
CA GLY A 218 17.99 -3.47 -6.78
C GLY A 218 19.02 -3.59 -5.67
N MET A 219 18.58 -4.14 -4.53
CA MET A 219 19.41 -4.26 -3.33
C MET A 219 19.41 -5.68 -2.78
N ASN A 220 20.52 -6.10 -2.18
CA ASN A 220 20.56 -7.21 -1.25
C ASN A 220 20.00 -6.78 0.12
N MET A 221 19.87 -7.72 1.07
CA MET A 221 19.26 -7.42 2.37
C MET A 221 20.08 -6.46 3.22
N HIS A 222 21.41 -6.57 3.15
CA HIS A 222 22.30 -5.68 3.91
C HIS A 222 22.25 -4.24 3.39
N GLU A 223 22.21 -4.05 2.07
CA GLU A 223 22.07 -2.73 1.44
C GLU A 223 20.72 -2.10 1.81
N LEU A 224 19.63 -2.87 1.77
CA LEU A 224 18.30 -2.41 2.20
C LEU A 224 18.28 -2.03 3.69
N ALA A 225 18.84 -2.90 4.55
CA ALA A 225 18.94 -2.64 5.99
C ALA A 225 19.75 -1.37 6.29
N SER A 226 20.84 -1.15 5.57
CA SER A 226 21.68 0.05 5.67
C SER A 226 20.90 1.32 5.28
N VAL A 227 20.09 1.24 4.22
CA VAL A 227 19.17 2.34 3.84
C VAL A 227 18.18 2.61 4.97
N MET A 228 17.47 1.60 5.45
CA MET A 228 16.47 1.78 6.52
C MET A 228 17.09 2.38 7.79
N LYS A 229 18.27 1.89 8.19
CA LYS A 229 19.02 2.48 9.33
C LYS A 229 19.39 3.93 9.08
N SER A 230 19.85 4.28 7.88
CA SER A 230 20.24 5.66 7.52
C SER A 230 19.06 6.63 7.53
N LEU A 231 17.83 6.13 7.31
CA LEU A 231 16.60 6.90 7.42
C LEU A 231 16.17 7.14 8.88
N GLY A 232 16.81 6.50 9.85
CA GLY A 232 16.49 6.61 11.27
C GLY A 232 15.55 5.52 11.79
N CYS A 233 15.36 4.43 11.05
CA CYS A 233 14.56 3.31 11.53
C CYS A 233 15.24 2.63 12.72
N TRP A 234 14.50 2.51 13.79
CA TRP A 234 14.86 1.69 14.97
C TRP A 234 14.60 0.20 14.71
N THR A 235 13.50 -0.06 14.01
CA THR A 235 13.11 -1.40 13.57
C THR A 235 12.64 -1.35 12.12
N ALA A 236 12.97 -2.37 11.32
CA ALA A 236 12.51 -2.51 9.94
C ALA A 236 12.42 -3.96 9.49
N THR A 237 11.39 -4.26 8.70
CA THR A 237 11.11 -5.57 8.12
C THR A 237 11.12 -5.48 6.59
N ASN A 238 11.78 -6.44 5.93
CA ASN A 238 11.67 -6.64 4.48
C ASN A 238 10.36 -7.36 4.18
N MET A 239 9.55 -6.78 3.31
CA MET A 239 8.27 -7.29 2.84
C MET A 239 8.45 -8.15 1.57
N ASP A 240 7.35 -8.55 0.91
CA ASP A 240 7.46 -9.17 -0.40
C ASP A 240 8.11 -8.23 -1.41
N GLY A 241 8.94 -8.80 -2.25
CA GLY A 241 9.80 -8.07 -3.17
C GLY A 241 9.67 -8.53 -4.62
N GLY A 242 10.70 -8.28 -5.42
CA GLY A 242 10.73 -8.70 -6.82
C GLY A 242 9.65 -8.01 -7.64
N GLY A 243 8.86 -8.79 -8.40
CA GLY A 243 7.79 -8.26 -9.25
C GLY A 243 6.61 -7.66 -8.48
N SER A 244 6.51 -7.96 -7.17
CA SER A 244 5.46 -7.42 -6.31
C SER A 244 5.77 -6.00 -5.81
N SER A 245 7.05 -5.58 -5.85
CA SER A 245 7.47 -4.27 -5.33
C SER A 245 6.75 -3.13 -6.06
N VAL A 246 5.81 -2.48 -5.39
CA VAL A 246 5.00 -1.39 -5.94
C VAL A 246 4.68 -0.35 -4.87
N MET A 247 4.74 0.91 -5.27
CA MET A 247 4.33 2.07 -4.45
C MET A 247 3.46 2.99 -5.29
N GLY A 248 2.32 3.40 -4.76
CA GLY A 248 1.44 4.39 -5.37
C GLY A 248 1.24 5.60 -4.48
N LEU A 249 1.02 6.74 -5.11
CA LEU A 249 0.67 8.01 -4.49
C LEU A 249 -0.53 8.62 -5.20
N ARG A 250 -1.41 9.27 -4.46
CA ARG A 250 -2.45 10.10 -5.03
C ARG A 250 -1.84 11.40 -5.52
N ASP A 251 -2.10 11.71 -6.76
CA ASP A 251 -1.66 12.95 -7.39
C ASP A 251 -2.66 14.08 -7.10
N GLN A 252 -2.27 15.31 -7.42
CA GLN A 252 -3.09 16.52 -7.24
C GLN A 252 -4.41 16.50 -8.04
N ASP A 253 -4.47 15.72 -9.12
CA ASP A 253 -5.69 15.49 -9.90
C ASP A 253 -6.61 14.39 -9.30
N GLY A 254 -6.28 13.87 -8.11
CA GLY A 254 -7.02 12.80 -7.45
C GLY A 254 -6.75 11.40 -8.01
N THR A 255 -5.83 11.25 -8.97
CA THR A 255 -5.50 9.94 -9.56
C THR A 255 -4.45 9.21 -8.73
N MET A 256 -4.67 7.90 -8.48
CA MET A 256 -3.67 7.03 -7.86
C MET A 256 -2.62 6.59 -8.88
N LYS A 257 -1.39 7.10 -8.75
CA LYS A 257 -0.28 6.82 -9.67
C LYS A 257 0.78 5.93 -9.04
N VAL A 258 1.22 4.89 -9.76
CA VAL A 258 2.40 4.10 -9.39
C VAL A 258 3.64 4.94 -9.65
N VAL A 259 4.44 5.19 -8.60
CA VAL A 259 5.59 6.10 -8.65
C VAL A 259 6.93 5.40 -8.87
N ASN A 260 6.99 4.09 -8.66
CA ASN A 260 8.16 3.26 -8.93
C ASN A 260 8.06 2.55 -10.30
N SER A 261 9.08 1.79 -10.68
CA SER A 261 9.10 0.96 -11.89
C SER A 261 9.10 -0.53 -11.52
N PRO A 262 7.93 -1.19 -11.37
CA PRO A 262 7.87 -2.62 -11.11
C PRO A 262 8.66 -3.43 -12.13
N SER A 263 9.27 -4.53 -11.72
CA SER A 263 10.20 -5.28 -12.56
C SER A 263 9.54 -6.23 -13.55
N ASP A 264 8.27 -6.61 -13.34
CA ASP A 264 7.57 -7.50 -14.25
C ASP A 264 7.28 -6.80 -15.59
N ARG A 265 7.39 -7.57 -16.68
CA ARG A 265 7.20 -7.08 -18.06
C ARG A 265 6.22 -7.95 -18.81
N PHE A 266 5.41 -7.32 -19.65
CA PHE A 266 4.60 -7.99 -20.65
C PHE A 266 4.81 -7.27 -21.99
N LEU A 267 5.28 -7.98 -23.00
CA LEU A 267 5.63 -7.41 -24.32
C LEU A 267 6.54 -6.17 -24.21
N GLY A 268 7.54 -6.22 -23.32
CA GLY A 268 8.49 -5.12 -23.09
C GLY A 268 7.95 -3.96 -22.23
N ARG A 269 6.64 -3.91 -21.94
CA ARG A 269 6.02 -2.86 -21.11
C ARG A 269 6.00 -3.27 -19.65
N VAL A 270 6.04 -2.30 -18.75
CA VAL A 270 5.85 -2.53 -17.31
C VAL A 270 4.50 -3.20 -17.09
N LYS A 271 4.52 -4.32 -16.36
CA LYS A 271 3.31 -5.00 -15.88
C LYS A 271 3.26 -4.87 -14.36
N ILE A 272 2.20 -4.29 -13.86
CA ILE A 272 1.92 -4.30 -12.42
C ILE A 272 1.36 -5.68 -12.07
N ARG A 273 2.00 -6.35 -11.10
CA ARG A 273 1.54 -7.65 -10.62
C ARG A 273 0.29 -7.47 -9.77
N PRO A 274 -0.79 -8.24 -9.99
CA PRO A 274 -1.89 -8.27 -9.06
C PRO A 274 -1.43 -8.87 -7.72
N LEU A 275 -1.96 -8.34 -6.62
CA LEU A 275 -1.55 -8.61 -5.24
C LEU A 275 -2.74 -9.11 -4.41
N PRO A 276 -2.50 -9.87 -3.32
CA PRO A 276 -3.58 -10.26 -2.41
C PRO A 276 -4.02 -9.10 -1.52
N MET A 277 -3.12 -8.15 -1.26
CA MET A 277 -3.37 -7.04 -0.36
C MET A 277 -2.37 -5.91 -0.57
N VAL A 278 -2.73 -4.73 -0.08
CA VAL A 278 -1.85 -3.56 0.03
C VAL A 278 -2.01 -2.91 1.41
N LEU A 279 -0.92 -2.32 1.92
CA LEU A 279 -1.00 -1.35 3.02
C LEU A 279 -1.26 0.02 2.40
N THR A 280 -2.34 0.65 2.80
CA THR A 280 -2.73 2.00 2.40
C THR A 280 -2.48 2.99 3.53
N ILE A 281 -2.27 4.25 3.18
CA ILE A 281 -2.30 5.39 4.07
C ILE A 281 -3.49 6.24 3.65
N ARG A 282 -4.43 6.45 4.55
CA ARG A 282 -5.67 7.18 4.32
C ARG A 282 -5.64 8.53 5.01
N ASP A 283 -6.38 9.47 4.46
CA ASP A 283 -6.73 10.69 5.16
C ASP A 283 -7.69 10.35 6.31
N ALA A 284 -7.33 10.75 7.53
CA ALA A 284 -8.14 10.48 8.71
C ALA A 284 -9.27 11.50 8.89
N THR A 285 -9.24 12.63 8.17
CA THR A 285 -10.30 13.64 8.24
C THR A 285 -11.59 13.16 7.59
N ASP A 286 -11.48 12.40 6.49
CA ASP A 286 -12.64 11.81 5.79
C ASP A 286 -13.31 10.68 6.59
N ALA A 287 -12.62 10.06 7.55
CA ALA A 287 -13.17 8.98 8.36
C ALA A 287 -14.16 9.48 9.44
N GLN A 288 -14.03 10.74 9.86
CA GLN A 288 -14.87 11.34 10.91
C GLN A 288 -16.21 11.86 10.40
N GLU A 289 -16.37 12.03 9.10
CA GLU A 289 -17.64 12.50 8.49
C GLU A 289 -18.61 11.36 8.14
N GLN A 290 -18.19 10.08 8.29
CA GLN A 290 -18.99 8.89 7.94
C GLN A 290 -19.52 8.10 9.16
N GLU A 291 -19.25 8.52 10.38
CA GLU A 291 -19.86 8.01 11.62
C GLU A 291 -21.04 8.92 12.08
#